data_3612d814700172437b5f0bf2b7a8a003
#
_entry.id   3612d814700172437b5f0bf2b7a8a003
#
_cell.length_a   1.000
_cell.length_b   1.000
_cell.length_c   1.000
_cell.angle_alpha   90.00
_cell.angle_beta   90.00
_cell.angle_gamma   90.00
#
_symmetry.space_group_name_H-M   'P 1'
#
loop_
_entity.id
_entity.type
_entity.pdbx_description
1 polymer ?
#
loop_
_entity_poly.entity_id
_entity_poly.type
_entity_poly.pdbx_seq_one_letter_code
_entity_poly.pdbx_strand_id
1 'polypeptide(L)'
;MSDYQMFEVQVSQVEPLTEQVKRFTLVATDGKPLPAFTGGSHIIVQMSDGDNQYSNAYSLLSSPHDTSCYQIAVRLEKNSRGGSRFLHQQVKVGDRLTISTPNNLFALIPSARKHLFIAGGIGITPFLSHMAELQHSDVDWQLHYCSRNPESCAFRDELVQHPQAEKVHLHHSSTGTRLELARLLADIEPGTHVYTCGPEALNEAVRSEAARLDIVADTLHFEQFAIEDKTGDAFTLVLARSGKEFVVPEEMTILQVIENNKAAKVECLCREGVCGTCETAILEGEADHRDQYFSDEERASQQSMLICCSRAKGKRLVLDL
;
A
#
# COMPACT_ATOMS: atom_id res chain seq x y z
N MET A 1 16.97 -10.03 3.14
CA MET A 1 15.95 -11.00 2.65
C MET A 1 14.69 -10.72 3.42
N SER A 2 13.60 -10.41 2.74
CA SER A 2 12.31 -10.17 3.39
C SER A 2 11.83 -11.47 4.05
N ASP A 3 11.52 -11.41 5.35
CA ASP A 3 11.09 -12.58 6.15
C ASP A 3 9.60 -12.94 5.95
N TYR A 4 9.03 -12.68 4.76
CA TYR A 4 7.65 -13.07 4.46
C TYR A 4 7.51 -14.59 4.42
N GLN A 5 6.74 -15.12 5.37
CA GLN A 5 6.31 -16.51 5.34
C GLN A 5 4.94 -16.58 4.67
N MET A 6 4.83 -17.45 3.67
CA MET A 6 3.57 -17.66 2.95
C MET A 6 2.80 -18.83 3.59
N PHE A 7 1.49 -18.67 3.79
CA PHE A 7 0.62 -19.71 4.35
C PHE A 7 -0.78 -19.63 3.76
N GLU A 8 -1.55 -20.72 3.90
CA GLU A 8 -2.91 -20.80 3.39
C GLU A 8 -3.94 -20.28 4.41
N VAL A 9 -4.91 -19.53 3.90
CA VAL A 9 -6.12 -19.11 4.62
C VAL A 9 -7.36 -19.50 3.83
N GLN A 10 -8.50 -19.56 4.52
CA GLN A 10 -9.80 -19.77 3.87
C GLN A 10 -10.60 -18.48 3.88
N VAL A 11 -11.27 -18.19 2.77
CA VAL A 11 -12.23 -17.10 2.67
C VAL A 11 -13.51 -17.50 3.39
N SER A 12 -13.79 -16.88 4.53
CA SER A 12 -15.00 -17.16 5.34
C SER A 12 -16.19 -16.28 4.96
N GLN A 13 -15.92 -15.08 4.42
CA GLN A 13 -16.96 -14.15 3.98
C GLN A 13 -16.48 -13.30 2.81
N VAL A 14 -17.40 -12.98 1.89
CA VAL A 14 -17.25 -12.01 0.81
C VAL A 14 -18.44 -11.08 0.85
N GLU A 15 -18.20 -9.79 1.05
CA GLU A 15 -19.24 -8.78 1.23
C GLU A 15 -19.04 -7.63 0.24
N PRO A 16 -20.03 -7.28 -0.58
CA PRO A 16 -20.00 -6.08 -1.39
C PRO A 16 -20.25 -4.85 -0.51
N LEU A 17 -19.29 -3.92 -0.49
CA LEU A 17 -19.41 -2.65 0.23
C LEU A 17 -19.92 -1.53 -0.68
N THR A 18 -19.50 -1.55 -1.95
CA THR A 18 -19.97 -0.67 -3.01
C THR A 18 -19.97 -1.46 -4.32
N GLU A 19 -20.42 -0.84 -5.42
CA GLU A 19 -20.34 -1.48 -6.75
C GLU A 19 -18.89 -1.91 -7.11
N GLN A 20 -17.88 -1.17 -6.60
CA GLN A 20 -16.48 -1.38 -6.96
C GLN A 20 -15.63 -1.97 -5.82
N VAL A 21 -16.15 -2.11 -4.61
CA VAL A 21 -15.37 -2.56 -3.45
C VAL A 21 -16.01 -3.76 -2.80
N LYS A 22 -15.23 -4.82 -2.59
CA LYS A 22 -15.62 -5.99 -1.79
C LYS A 22 -14.69 -6.14 -0.59
N ARG A 23 -15.27 -6.52 0.56
CA ARG A 23 -14.55 -6.98 1.74
C ARG A 23 -14.44 -8.50 1.72
N PHE A 24 -13.27 -9.01 2.05
CA PHE A 24 -12.98 -10.44 2.21
C PHE A 24 -12.54 -10.67 3.64
N THR A 25 -13.16 -11.65 4.30
CA THR A 25 -12.75 -12.13 5.63
C THR A 25 -12.00 -13.44 5.45
N LEU A 26 -10.81 -13.52 5.99
CA LEU A 26 -9.87 -14.62 5.87
C LEU A 26 -9.64 -15.25 7.24
N VAL A 27 -9.72 -16.57 7.34
CA VAL A 27 -9.50 -17.33 8.57
C VAL A 27 -8.45 -18.41 8.36
N ALA A 28 -7.80 -18.82 9.44
CA ALA A 28 -6.83 -19.91 9.36
C ALA A 28 -7.52 -21.24 8.97
N THR A 29 -6.86 -22.05 8.15
CA THR A 29 -7.40 -23.34 7.71
C THR A 29 -7.36 -24.41 8.79
N ASP A 30 -6.56 -24.24 9.83
CA ASP A 30 -6.42 -25.15 10.97
C ASP A 30 -7.16 -24.69 12.24
N GLY A 31 -7.91 -23.57 12.14
CA GLY A 31 -8.68 -22.99 13.23
C GLY A 31 -7.86 -22.33 14.35
N LYS A 32 -6.55 -22.16 14.16
CA LYS A 32 -5.70 -21.43 15.11
C LYS A 32 -5.79 -19.92 14.89
N PRO A 33 -5.37 -19.10 15.86
CA PRO A 33 -5.19 -17.68 15.63
C PRO A 33 -4.20 -17.42 14.48
N LEU A 34 -4.49 -16.39 13.69
CA LEU A 34 -3.59 -15.87 12.69
C LEU A 34 -2.43 -15.11 13.36
N PRO A 35 -1.28 -14.90 12.66
CA PRO A 35 -0.19 -14.08 13.19
C PRO A 35 -0.66 -12.70 13.64
N ALA A 36 -0.13 -12.23 14.77
CA ALA A 36 -0.43 -10.90 15.29
C ALA A 36 0.08 -9.81 14.34
N PHE A 37 -0.58 -8.66 14.33
CA PHE A 37 -0.21 -7.50 13.53
C PHE A 37 -0.52 -6.19 14.28
N THR A 38 -0.10 -5.06 13.75
CA THR A 38 -0.41 -3.71 14.24
C THR A 38 -1.19 -2.94 13.19
N GLY A 39 -1.92 -1.90 13.59
CA GLY A 39 -2.64 -1.03 12.66
C GLY A 39 -1.74 -0.51 11.54
N GLY A 40 -2.25 -0.42 10.32
CA GLY A 40 -1.49 -0.08 9.13
C GLY A 40 -0.71 -1.23 8.49
N SER A 41 -0.75 -2.45 9.07
CA SER A 41 -0.14 -3.62 8.44
C SER A 41 -0.83 -4.02 7.15
N HIS A 42 -0.06 -4.62 6.25
CA HIS A 42 -0.55 -5.24 5.02
C HIS A 42 -0.13 -6.70 4.91
N ILE A 43 -0.82 -7.45 4.08
CA ILE A 43 -0.46 -8.80 3.63
C ILE A 43 -0.32 -8.83 2.11
N ILE A 44 0.49 -9.76 1.61
CA ILE A 44 0.56 -10.04 0.18
C ILE A 44 -0.34 -11.24 -0.08
N VAL A 45 -1.26 -11.09 -1.03
CA VAL A 45 -2.16 -12.16 -1.47
C VAL A 45 -1.67 -12.69 -2.81
N GLN A 46 -1.36 -13.99 -2.88
CA GLN A 46 -1.04 -14.69 -4.11
C GLN A 46 -2.31 -15.31 -4.69
N MET A 47 -2.46 -15.17 -6.00
CA MET A 47 -3.62 -15.63 -6.76
C MET A 47 -3.14 -16.30 -8.03
N SER A 48 -3.84 -17.35 -8.48
CA SER A 48 -3.53 -18.06 -9.71
C SER A 48 -4.80 -18.31 -10.52
N ASP A 49 -4.74 -17.98 -11.80
CA ASP A 49 -5.81 -18.26 -12.77
C ASP A 49 -5.19 -19.02 -13.94
N GLY A 50 -5.14 -20.34 -13.83
CA GLY A 50 -4.44 -21.19 -14.78
C GLY A 50 -2.96 -20.84 -14.88
N ASP A 51 -2.54 -20.34 -16.04
CA ASP A 51 -1.14 -19.96 -16.29
C ASP A 51 -0.78 -18.57 -15.74
N ASN A 52 -1.78 -17.76 -15.31
CA ASN A 52 -1.52 -16.43 -14.81
C ASN A 52 -1.32 -16.45 -13.29
N GLN A 53 -0.27 -15.79 -12.86
CA GLN A 53 0.06 -15.56 -11.44
C GLN A 53 -0.09 -14.08 -11.11
N TYR A 54 -0.83 -13.80 -10.04
CA TYR A 54 -0.98 -12.44 -9.53
C TYR A 54 -0.51 -12.39 -8.08
N SER A 55 0.05 -11.28 -7.69
CA SER A 55 0.46 -11.05 -6.32
C SER A 55 0.32 -9.57 -5.99
N ASN A 56 -0.50 -9.25 -5.00
CA ASN A 56 -0.83 -7.88 -4.61
C ASN A 56 -0.77 -7.72 -3.10
N ALA A 57 -0.32 -6.55 -2.64
CA ALA A 57 -0.42 -6.14 -1.25
C ALA A 57 -1.80 -5.56 -0.96
N TYR A 58 -2.35 -5.87 0.22
CA TYR A 58 -3.61 -5.34 0.73
C TYR A 58 -3.48 -5.02 2.21
N SER A 59 -3.87 -3.81 2.60
CA SER A 59 -3.88 -3.41 4.01
C SER A 59 -4.89 -4.25 4.79
N LEU A 60 -4.50 -4.68 5.99
CA LEU A 60 -5.41 -5.28 6.96
C LEU A 60 -6.28 -4.18 7.56
N LEU A 61 -7.58 -4.41 7.58
CA LEU A 61 -8.56 -3.46 8.10
C LEU A 61 -9.29 -3.97 9.36
N SER A 62 -9.10 -5.26 9.70
CA SER A 62 -9.63 -5.84 10.95
C SER A 62 -8.89 -5.28 12.18
N SER A 63 -9.47 -5.48 13.34
CA SER A 63 -8.84 -5.09 14.60
C SER A 63 -7.56 -5.89 14.87
N PRO A 64 -6.41 -5.24 15.15
CA PRO A 64 -5.20 -5.96 15.53
C PRO A 64 -5.31 -6.65 16.90
N HIS A 65 -6.35 -6.35 17.68
CA HIS A 65 -6.65 -7.02 18.96
C HIS A 65 -7.38 -8.36 18.77
N ASP A 66 -7.83 -8.68 17.55
CA ASP A 66 -8.50 -9.93 17.20
C ASP A 66 -7.77 -10.65 16.08
N THR A 67 -7.09 -11.73 16.44
CA THR A 67 -6.36 -12.58 15.49
C THR A 67 -7.16 -13.77 14.98
N SER A 68 -8.46 -13.82 15.25
CA SER A 68 -9.35 -14.89 14.75
C SER A 68 -9.55 -14.81 13.24
N CYS A 69 -9.45 -13.61 12.66
CA CYS A 69 -9.55 -13.38 11.23
C CYS A 69 -8.75 -12.16 10.78
N TYR A 70 -8.41 -12.14 9.49
CA TYR A 70 -8.00 -10.93 8.78
C TYR A 70 -9.12 -10.45 7.88
N GLN A 71 -9.19 -9.14 7.70
CA GLN A 71 -10.08 -8.53 6.72
C GLN A 71 -9.26 -7.65 5.77
N ILE A 72 -9.55 -7.77 4.48
CA ILE A 72 -9.04 -6.90 3.43
C ILE A 72 -10.21 -6.36 2.61
N ALA A 73 -10.06 -5.15 2.04
CA ALA A 73 -11.01 -4.63 1.07
C ALA A 73 -10.31 -4.36 -0.26
N VAL A 74 -10.94 -4.82 -1.33
CA VAL A 74 -10.37 -4.78 -2.67
C VAL A 74 -11.26 -3.96 -3.58
N ARG A 75 -10.68 -2.91 -4.17
CA ARG A 75 -11.32 -2.15 -5.23
C ARG A 75 -11.05 -2.82 -6.58
N LEU A 76 -12.09 -2.99 -7.38
CA LEU A 76 -11.99 -3.46 -8.75
C LEU A 76 -11.35 -2.37 -9.63
N GLU A 77 -10.11 -2.57 -10.02
CA GLU A 77 -9.38 -1.65 -10.88
C GLU A 77 -9.69 -1.91 -12.36
N LYS A 78 -10.05 -0.85 -13.09
CA LYS A 78 -10.34 -0.94 -14.54
C LYS A 78 -9.13 -1.42 -15.33
N ASN A 79 -7.95 -0.91 -15.01
CA ASN A 79 -6.67 -1.26 -15.62
C ASN A 79 -5.89 -2.28 -14.80
N SER A 80 -6.61 -3.21 -14.14
CA SER A 80 -6.02 -4.24 -13.30
C SER A 80 -5.05 -5.14 -14.07
N ARG A 81 -3.92 -5.47 -13.46
CA ARG A 81 -3.01 -6.53 -13.93
C ARG A 81 -3.64 -7.93 -13.83
N GLY A 82 -4.82 -8.04 -13.22
CA GLY A 82 -5.60 -9.26 -13.05
C GLY A 82 -6.00 -9.55 -11.60
N GLY A 83 -5.17 -9.21 -10.60
CA GLY A 83 -5.41 -9.59 -9.21
C GLY A 83 -6.73 -9.10 -8.61
N SER A 84 -7.05 -7.81 -8.71
CA SER A 84 -8.34 -7.29 -8.20
C SER A 84 -9.54 -7.87 -8.96
N ARG A 85 -9.38 -8.13 -10.27
CA ARG A 85 -10.40 -8.80 -11.08
C ARG A 85 -10.60 -10.25 -10.65
N PHE A 86 -9.52 -10.99 -10.41
CA PHE A 86 -9.56 -12.35 -9.91
C PHE A 86 -10.33 -12.43 -8.59
N LEU A 87 -9.98 -11.59 -7.60
CA LEU A 87 -10.67 -11.54 -6.31
C LEU A 87 -12.16 -11.20 -6.47
N HIS A 88 -12.51 -10.26 -7.33
CA HIS A 88 -13.90 -9.87 -7.54
C HIS A 88 -14.75 -10.90 -8.27
N GLN A 89 -14.18 -11.62 -9.24
CA GLN A 89 -14.96 -12.46 -10.16
C GLN A 89 -14.88 -13.95 -9.86
N GLN A 90 -13.77 -14.41 -9.28
CA GLN A 90 -13.52 -15.84 -9.12
C GLN A 90 -13.58 -16.29 -7.67
N VAL A 91 -13.12 -15.47 -6.71
CA VAL A 91 -13.04 -15.87 -5.31
C VAL A 91 -14.41 -15.86 -4.63
N LYS A 92 -14.69 -16.98 -3.93
CA LYS A 92 -15.94 -17.25 -3.22
C LYS A 92 -15.66 -17.68 -1.78
N VAL A 93 -16.70 -17.64 -0.97
CA VAL A 93 -16.67 -18.24 0.38
C VAL A 93 -16.31 -19.75 0.28
N GLY A 94 -15.38 -20.18 1.11
CA GLY A 94 -14.83 -21.54 1.13
C GLY A 94 -13.54 -21.71 0.34
N ASP A 95 -13.20 -20.79 -0.57
CA ASP A 95 -11.95 -20.84 -1.34
C ASP A 95 -10.73 -20.63 -0.45
N ARG A 96 -9.59 -21.17 -0.88
CA ARG A 96 -8.29 -20.96 -0.22
C ARG A 96 -7.46 -19.95 -0.99
N LEU A 97 -6.77 -19.12 -0.24
CA LEU A 97 -5.79 -18.16 -0.75
C LEU A 97 -4.47 -18.36 -0.01
N THR A 98 -3.38 -18.14 -0.71
CA THR A 98 -2.05 -18.08 -0.10
C THR A 98 -1.73 -16.62 0.22
N ILE A 99 -1.42 -16.34 1.48
CA ILE A 99 -1.08 -14.99 1.94
C ILE A 99 0.26 -14.97 2.66
N SER A 100 0.87 -13.79 2.76
CA SER A 100 2.06 -13.59 3.57
C SER A 100 1.71 -13.37 5.04
N THR A 101 2.72 -13.56 5.93
CA THR A 101 2.69 -12.90 7.24
C THR A 101 2.51 -11.40 7.08
N PRO A 102 1.84 -10.72 8.05
CA PRO A 102 1.70 -9.26 8.03
C PRO A 102 3.05 -8.56 8.09
N ASN A 103 3.15 -7.44 7.39
CA ASN A 103 4.25 -6.47 7.53
C ASN A 103 3.68 -5.08 7.67
N ASN A 104 4.39 -4.18 8.35
CA ASN A 104 3.91 -2.82 8.61
C ASN A 104 4.96 -1.77 8.19
N LEU A 105 4.64 -1.01 7.16
CA LEU A 105 5.41 0.15 6.69
C LEU A 105 4.67 1.48 6.99
N PHE A 106 3.53 1.40 7.68
CA PHE A 106 2.67 2.54 7.96
C PHE A 106 2.20 2.56 9.42
N ALA A 107 3.11 2.19 10.33
CA ALA A 107 2.81 2.09 11.75
C ALA A 107 2.55 3.46 12.40
N LEU A 108 1.70 3.48 13.43
CA LEU A 108 1.50 4.66 14.27
C LEU A 108 2.76 4.98 15.06
N ILE A 109 3.07 6.26 15.20
CA ILE A 109 4.16 6.74 16.07
C ILE A 109 3.67 6.75 17.52
N PRO A 110 4.23 5.92 18.41
CA PRO A 110 3.72 5.79 19.78
C PRO A 110 3.83 7.06 20.61
N SER A 111 4.76 7.95 20.28
CA SER A 111 4.98 9.23 20.98
C SER A 111 4.10 10.37 20.49
N ALA A 112 3.26 10.15 19.47
CA ALA A 112 2.34 11.17 18.97
C ALA A 112 1.29 11.53 20.02
N ARG A 113 0.94 12.81 20.11
CA ARG A 113 -0.16 13.28 20.94
C ARG A 113 -1.51 13.11 20.27
N LYS A 114 -1.50 13.20 18.94
CA LYS A 114 -2.69 13.07 18.09
C LYS A 114 -2.32 12.47 16.75
N HIS A 115 -3.21 11.67 16.18
CA HIS A 115 -3.10 11.17 14.81
C HIS A 115 -4.19 11.81 13.94
N LEU A 116 -3.78 12.48 12.87
CA LEU A 116 -4.68 13.03 11.86
C LEU A 116 -4.63 12.12 10.62
N PHE A 117 -5.73 11.44 10.34
CA PHE A 117 -5.87 10.53 9.20
C PHE A 117 -6.56 11.22 8.04
N ILE A 118 -5.95 11.19 6.84
CA ILE A 118 -6.51 11.75 5.61
C ILE A 118 -6.61 10.62 4.59
N ALA A 119 -7.82 10.11 4.38
CA ALA A 119 -8.10 8.98 3.51
C ALA A 119 -8.69 9.42 2.17
N GLY A 120 -8.27 8.79 1.07
CA GLY A 120 -8.86 8.96 -0.26
C GLY A 120 -9.34 7.64 -0.87
N GLY A 121 -10.64 7.46 -1.07
CA GLY A 121 -11.21 6.26 -1.69
C GLY A 121 -10.84 4.99 -0.92
N ILE A 122 -10.22 3.99 -1.59
CA ILE A 122 -9.82 2.73 -0.95
C ILE A 122 -8.66 2.89 0.04
N GLY A 123 -7.97 4.03 0.05
CA GLY A 123 -6.96 4.38 1.07
C GLY A 123 -7.52 4.54 2.48
N ILE A 124 -8.82 4.35 2.69
CA ILE A 124 -9.42 4.24 4.03
C ILE A 124 -8.95 2.98 4.78
N THR A 125 -8.54 1.92 4.08
CA THR A 125 -8.32 0.59 4.67
C THR A 125 -7.29 0.55 5.79
N PRO A 126 -6.08 1.15 5.73
CA PRO A 126 -5.14 1.14 6.85
C PRO A 126 -5.67 1.90 8.06
N PHE A 127 -6.48 2.95 7.84
CA PHE A 127 -7.00 3.76 8.94
C PHE A 127 -8.06 3.02 9.77
N LEU A 128 -8.78 2.06 9.19
CA LEU A 128 -9.72 1.23 9.96
C LEU A 128 -9.00 0.40 11.01
N SER A 129 -7.85 -0.21 10.67
CA SER A 129 -7.03 -0.92 11.65
C SER A 129 -6.31 0.01 12.62
N HIS A 130 -5.88 1.21 12.20
CA HIS A 130 -5.34 2.23 13.11
C HIS A 130 -6.39 2.68 14.15
N MET A 131 -7.61 2.97 13.71
CA MET A 131 -8.71 3.34 14.60
C MET A 131 -9.01 2.23 15.60
N ALA A 132 -9.01 0.97 15.13
CA ALA A 132 -9.22 -0.19 16.01
C ALA A 132 -8.06 -0.38 17.00
N GLU A 133 -6.81 -0.13 16.60
CA GLU A 133 -5.66 -0.17 17.51
C GLU A 133 -5.77 0.89 18.60
N LEU A 134 -6.22 2.09 18.25
CA LEU A 134 -6.38 3.22 19.17
C LEU A 134 -7.61 3.11 20.06
N GLN A 135 -8.50 2.12 19.87
CA GLN A 135 -9.75 1.99 20.63
C GLN A 135 -9.55 1.94 22.15
N HIS A 136 -8.41 1.42 22.59
CA HIS A 136 -8.05 1.29 24.01
C HIS A 136 -6.90 2.21 24.41
N SER A 137 -6.61 3.23 23.61
CA SER A 137 -5.57 4.23 23.84
C SER A 137 -6.20 5.56 24.24
N ASP A 138 -5.48 6.34 25.06
CA ASP A 138 -5.84 7.73 25.39
C ASP A 138 -5.35 8.72 24.31
N VAL A 139 -4.66 8.26 23.29
CA VAL A 139 -4.17 9.11 22.19
C VAL A 139 -5.33 9.56 21.31
N ASP A 140 -5.42 10.88 21.09
CA ASP A 140 -6.48 11.43 20.24
C ASP A 140 -6.23 11.16 18.75
N TRP A 141 -7.32 11.04 17.99
CA TRP A 141 -7.27 10.88 16.56
C TRP A 141 -8.45 11.55 15.87
N GLN A 142 -8.29 11.85 14.59
CA GLN A 142 -9.32 12.41 13.73
C GLN A 142 -9.18 11.82 12.33
N LEU A 143 -10.29 11.46 11.70
CA LEU A 143 -10.33 10.94 10.32
C LEU A 143 -11.05 11.91 9.41
N HIS A 144 -10.39 12.30 8.31
CA HIS A 144 -10.99 12.98 7.15
C HIS A 144 -11.01 12.01 5.97
N TYR A 145 -12.18 11.53 5.60
CA TYR A 145 -12.34 10.56 4.53
C TYR A 145 -12.96 11.20 3.28
N CYS A 146 -12.19 11.24 2.21
CA CYS A 146 -12.54 11.84 0.92
C CYS A 146 -13.01 10.77 -0.07
N SER A 147 -14.20 10.96 -0.63
CA SER A 147 -14.75 10.13 -1.71
C SER A 147 -15.41 11.00 -2.77
N ARG A 148 -15.81 10.39 -3.90
CA ARG A 148 -16.50 11.12 -4.97
C ARG A 148 -17.91 11.50 -4.54
N ASN A 149 -18.66 10.52 -4.04
CA ASN A 149 -20.05 10.63 -3.61
C ASN A 149 -20.32 9.64 -2.47
N PRO A 150 -21.47 9.73 -1.78
CA PRO A 150 -21.83 8.81 -0.71
C PRO A 150 -21.89 7.34 -1.13
N GLU A 151 -22.30 7.04 -2.37
CA GLU A 151 -22.48 5.68 -2.90
C GLU A 151 -21.12 4.99 -3.13
N SER A 152 -20.08 5.76 -3.44
CA SER A 152 -18.70 5.26 -3.61
C SER A 152 -17.88 5.28 -2.31
N CYS A 153 -18.47 5.76 -1.21
CA CYS A 153 -17.84 5.84 0.10
C CYS A 153 -17.93 4.48 0.80
N ALA A 154 -16.95 3.62 0.57
CA ALA A 154 -16.87 2.32 1.25
C ALA A 154 -16.81 2.52 2.77
N PHE A 155 -17.40 1.60 3.53
CA PHE A 155 -17.48 1.66 5.00
C PHE A 155 -18.26 2.85 5.58
N ARG A 156 -18.97 3.62 4.75
CA ARG A 156 -19.68 4.83 5.19
C ARG A 156 -20.61 4.55 6.39
N ASP A 157 -21.42 3.51 6.31
CA ASP A 157 -22.40 3.21 7.35
C ASP A 157 -21.75 2.73 8.66
N GLU A 158 -20.64 1.99 8.57
CA GLU A 158 -19.82 1.61 9.72
C GLU A 158 -19.17 2.83 10.39
N LEU A 159 -18.64 3.75 9.58
CA LEU A 159 -18.01 4.98 10.07
C LEU A 159 -19.02 5.94 10.73
N VAL A 160 -20.22 6.08 10.18
CA VAL A 160 -21.29 6.91 10.75
C VAL A 160 -21.82 6.31 12.08
N GLN A 161 -21.77 4.98 12.22
CA GLN A 161 -22.18 4.26 13.43
C GLN A 161 -21.02 4.00 14.40
N HIS A 162 -19.80 4.47 14.08
CA HIS A 162 -18.63 4.28 14.95
C HIS A 162 -18.87 4.89 16.33
N PRO A 163 -18.43 4.25 17.44
CA PRO A 163 -18.60 4.78 18.81
C PRO A 163 -18.03 6.19 19.01
N GLN A 164 -17.06 6.60 18.18
CA GLN A 164 -16.44 7.93 18.17
C GLN A 164 -16.68 8.62 16.80
N ALA A 165 -17.92 8.53 16.28
CA ALA A 165 -18.29 9.10 14.97
C ALA A 165 -18.07 10.61 14.88
N GLU A 166 -18.02 11.33 16.00
CA GLU A 166 -17.71 12.75 16.06
C GLU A 166 -16.28 13.09 15.62
N LYS A 167 -15.37 12.10 15.63
CA LYS A 167 -14.00 12.21 15.11
C LYS A 167 -13.87 11.92 13.61
N VAL A 168 -14.97 11.49 12.98
CA VAL A 168 -14.99 11.09 11.56
C VAL A 168 -15.66 12.17 10.72
N HIS A 169 -14.95 12.68 9.73
CA HIS A 169 -15.42 13.71 8.80
C HIS A 169 -15.44 13.17 7.38
N LEU A 170 -16.64 13.00 6.84
CA LEU A 170 -16.82 12.51 5.47
C LEU A 170 -16.89 13.69 4.47
N HIS A 171 -16.08 13.60 3.42
CA HIS A 171 -16.00 14.62 2.37
C HIS A 171 -16.38 14.00 1.02
N HIS A 172 -17.36 14.62 0.33
CA HIS A 172 -17.85 14.15 -0.96
C HIS A 172 -17.72 15.26 -2.02
N SER A 173 -16.83 15.06 -2.98
CA SER A 173 -16.54 16.08 -4.00
C SER A 173 -17.74 16.42 -4.89
N SER A 174 -18.67 15.48 -5.13
CA SER A 174 -19.88 15.68 -5.93
C SER A 174 -20.96 16.50 -5.22
N THR A 175 -20.97 16.54 -3.89
CA THR A 175 -21.95 17.27 -3.08
C THR A 175 -21.43 18.61 -2.54
N GLY A 176 -20.20 18.98 -2.92
CA GLY A 176 -19.59 20.25 -2.52
C GLY A 176 -18.96 20.26 -1.14
N THR A 177 -18.95 19.14 -0.42
CA THR A 177 -18.29 19.01 0.90
C THR A 177 -16.83 18.60 0.74
N ARG A 178 -16.06 19.37 0.00
CA ARG A 178 -14.63 19.08 -0.18
C ARG A 178 -13.83 19.35 1.07
N LEU A 179 -12.79 18.55 1.30
CA LEU A 179 -11.81 18.83 2.35
C LEU A 179 -11.08 20.13 2.06
N GLU A 180 -11.14 21.06 3.02
CA GLU A 180 -10.36 22.31 3.01
C GLU A 180 -8.98 22.03 3.63
N LEU A 181 -8.09 21.40 2.86
CA LEU A 181 -6.80 20.88 3.33
C LEU A 181 -5.93 21.97 3.96
N ALA A 182 -5.88 23.17 3.34
CA ALA A 182 -5.10 24.30 3.84
C ALA A 182 -5.52 24.71 5.27
N ARG A 183 -6.83 24.73 5.51
CA ARG A 183 -7.36 25.06 6.84
C ARG A 183 -7.09 23.94 7.83
N LEU A 184 -7.33 22.67 7.42
CA LEU A 184 -7.10 21.53 8.29
C LEU A 184 -5.65 21.46 8.78
N LEU A 185 -4.69 21.64 7.87
CA LEU A 185 -3.26 21.56 8.21
C LEU A 185 -2.76 22.82 8.97
N ALA A 186 -3.36 23.99 8.75
CA ALA A 186 -3.01 25.19 9.51
C ALA A 186 -3.43 25.11 10.99
N ASP A 187 -4.46 24.34 11.29
CA ASP A 187 -5.04 24.22 12.63
C ASP A 187 -4.49 23.01 13.42
N ILE A 188 -3.45 22.30 12.93
CA ILE A 188 -2.89 21.13 13.63
C ILE A 188 -2.11 21.56 14.89
N GLU A 189 -2.30 20.82 15.97
CA GLU A 189 -1.61 21.04 17.23
C GLU A 189 -0.19 20.44 17.22
N PRO A 190 0.77 21.02 17.98
CA PRO A 190 2.10 20.44 18.13
C PRO A 190 2.06 19.00 18.66
N GLY A 191 2.81 18.11 18.03
CA GLY A 191 2.83 16.68 18.35
C GLY A 191 1.75 15.87 17.63
N THR A 192 1.03 16.48 16.67
CA THR A 192 0.16 15.77 15.75
C THR A 192 0.99 15.13 14.64
N HIS A 193 0.76 13.83 14.39
CA HIS A 193 1.28 13.12 13.22
C HIS A 193 0.18 12.96 12.18
N VAL A 194 0.46 13.34 10.95
CA VAL A 194 -0.47 13.31 9.81
C VAL A 194 -0.18 12.08 8.97
N TYR A 195 -1.20 11.26 8.76
CA TYR A 195 -1.13 10.04 7.94
C TYR A 195 -2.04 10.20 6.74
N THR A 196 -1.51 9.98 5.56
CA THR A 196 -2.28 10.12 4.32
C THR A 196 -2.17 8.85 3.47
N CYS A 197 -3.32 8.32 3.05
CA CYS A 197 -3.40 7.22 2.11
C CYS A 197 -4.52 7.49 1.10
N GLY A 198 -4.18 7.48 -0.20
CA GLY A 198 -5.13 7.77 -1.26
C GLY A 198 -4.47 7.91 -2.63
N PRO A 199 -5.18 8.50 -3.60
CA PRO A 199 -4.61 8.83 -4.90
C PRO A 199 -3.40 9.78 -4.78
N GLU A 200 -2.44 9.67 -5.71
CA GLU A 200 -1.22 10.49 -5.72
C GLU A 200 -1.52 11.99 -5.60
N ALA A 201 -2.55 12.47 -6.30
CA ALA A 201 -2.96 13.86 -6.23
C ALA A 201 -3.34 14.33 -4.80
N LEU A 202 -3.87 13.44 -3.94
CA LEU A 202 -4.15 13.75 -2.54
C LEU A 202 -2.85 13.81 -1.73
N ASN A 203 -1.98 12.81 -1.90
CA ASN A 203 -0.70 12.76 -1.22
C ASN A 203 0.17 13.99 -1.56
N GLU A 204 0.23 14.36 -2.84
CA GLU A 204 0.97 15.52 -3.31
C GLU A 204 0.37 16.84 -2.79
N ALA A 205 -0.95 16.96 -2.73
CA ALA A 205 -1.60 18.12 -2.14
C ALA A 205 -1.26 18.27 -0.65
N VAL A 206 -1.21 17.17 0.10
CA VAL A 206 -0.80 17.19 1.52
C VAL A 206 0.68 17.57 1.65
N ARG A 207 1.58 17.00 0.84
CA ARG A 207 3.01 17.36 0.85
C ARG A 207 3.23 18.84 0.56
N SER A 208 2.60 19.35 -0.51
CA SER A 208 2.72 20.74 -0.93
C SER A 208 2.20 21.71 0.12
N GLU A 209 1.06 21.40 0.71
CA GLU A 209 0.47 22.26 1.73
C GLU A 209 1.25 22.20 3.05
N ALA A 210 1.73 21.02 3.46
CA ALA A 210 2.58 20.86 4.62
C ALA A 210 3.91 21.64 4.48
N ALA A 211 4.53 21.59 3.29
CA ALA A 211 5.73 22.37 2.99
C ALA A 211 5.46 23.88 3.06
N ARG A 212 4.31 24.35 2.56
CA ARG A 212 3.91 25.75 2.63
C ARG A 212 3.71 26.25 4.08
N LEU A 213 3.31 25.35 4.97
CA LEU A 213 3.05 25.63 6.39
C LEU A 213 4.24 25.31 7.30
N ASP A 214 5.40 24.93 6.73
CA ASP A 214 6.59 24.53 7.47
C ASP A 214 6.34 23.38 8.48
N ILE A 215 5.42 22.46 8.15
CA ILE A 215 5.16 21.27 8.98
C ILE A 215 6.37 20.34 8.91
N VAL A 216 6.82 19.87 10.07
CA VAL A 216 8.00 19.00 10.20
C VAL A 216 7.81 17.70 9.43
N ALA A 217 8.73 17.39 8.54
CA ALA A 217 8.63 16.21 7.65
C ALA A 217 8.45 14.89 8.41
N ASP A 218 9.12 14.70 9.54
CA ASP A 218 9.05 13.49 10.39
C ASP A 218 7.65 13.25 10.99
N THR A 219 6.77 14.25 10.93
CA THR A 219 5.37 14.11 11.37
C THR A 219 4.41 13.76 10.24
N LEU A 220 4.91 13.61 9.01
CA LEU A 220 4.12 13.31 7.82
C LEU A 220 4.37 11.88 7.35
N HIS A 221 3.32 11.08 7.27
CA HIS A 221 3.37 9.68 6.88
C HIS A 221 2.48 9.44 5.68
N PHE A 222 3.04 8.80 4.64
CA PHE A 222 2.34 8.56 3.39
C PHE A 222 2.35 7.08 3.04
N GLU A 223 1.19 6.55 2.66
CA GLU A 223 1.07 5.24 2.04
C GLU A 223 0.44 5.39 0.65
N GLN A 224 0.96 4.63 -0.31
CA GLN A 224 0.50 4.60 -1.68
C GLN A 224 0.35 3.16 -2.16
N PHE A 225 -0.83 2.76 -2.62
CA PHE A 225 -1.10 1.37 -3.00
C PHE A 225 -0.61 0.99 -4.39
N ALA A 226 -0.41 1.96 -5.26
CA ALA A 226 0.12 1.74 -6.60
C ALA A 226 1.04 2.88 -6.98
N ILE A 227 2.13 2.55 -7.61
CA ILE A 227 2.99 3.53 -8.27
C ILE A 227 2.30 3.82 -9.61
N GLU A 228 1.66 4.99 -9.70
CA GLU A 228 0.88 5.38 -10.88
C GLU A 228 1.77 5.56 -12.10
N ASP A 229 2.95 6.14 -11.91
CA ASP A 229 3.92 6.35 -12.98
C ASP A 229 5.15 5.45 -12.82
N LYS A 230 5.19 4.35 -13.59
CA LYS A 230 6.35 3.47 -13.73
C LYS A 230 7.15 3.79 -15.00
N THR A 231 6.77 4.82 -15.74
CA THR A 231 7.42 5.26 -16.97
C THR A 231 8.66 6.11 -16.68
N GLY A 232 9.50 6.33 -17.65
CA GLY A 232 10.69 7.18 -17.55
C GLY A 232 11.62 6.96 -18.72
N ASP A 233 12.68 7.74 -18.82
CA ASP A 233 13.63 7.63 -19.93
C ASP A 233 14.15 6.21 -20.13
N ALA A 234 14.31 5.78 -21.36
CA ALA A 234 14.95 4.52 -21.70
C ALA A 234 16.42 4.52 -21.30
N PHE A 235 16.91 3.39 -20.79
CA PHE A 235 18.30 3.22 -20.35
C PHE A 235 18.82 1.81 -20.62
N THR A 236 20.14 1.64 -20.59
CA THR A 236 20.79 0.34 -20.71
C THR A 236 20.94 -0.31 -19.34
N LEU A 237 20.39 -1.50 -19.18
CA LEU A 237 20.55 -2.39 -18.03
C LEU A 237 21.64 -3.42 -18.33
N VAL A 238 22.60 -3.57 -17.44
CA VAL A 238 23.62 -4.63 -17.48
C VAL A 238 23.46 -5.56 -16.31
N LEU A 239 23.37 -6.84 -16.59
CA LEU A 239 23.38 -7.90 -15.58
C LEU A 239 24.82 -8.38 -15.40
N ALA A 240 25.46 -7.99 -14.29
CA ALA A 240 26.91 -8.15 -14.10
C ALA A 240 27.35 -9.63 -14.10
N ARG A 241 26.56 -10.53 -13.53
CA ARG A 241 26.92 -11.96 -13.42
C ARG A 241 26.93 -12.67 -14.78
N SER A 242 26.05 -12.24 -15.69
CA SER A 242 25.94 -12.84 -17.02
C SER A 242 26.59 -12.02 -18.13
N GLY A 243 26.94 -10.76 -17.86
CA GLY A 243 27.43 -9.82 -18.84
C GLY A 243 26.42 -9.41 -19.90
N LYS A 244 25.13 -9.79 -19.75
CA LYS A 244 24.09 -9.45 -20.72
C LYS A 244 23.64 -8.02 -20.56
N GLU A 245 23.37 -7.38 -21.70
CA GLU A 245 22.86 -6.02 -21.75
C GLU A 245 21.46 -5.99 -22.37
N PHE A 246 20.57 -5.14 -21.82
CA PHE A 246 19.20 -4.96 -22.28
C PHE A 246 18.87 -3.47 -22.30
N VAL A 247 18.00 -3.06 -23.21
CA VAL A 247 17.37 -1.74 -23.13
C VAL A 247 16.10 -1.89 -22.30
N VAL A 248 15.97 -1.07 -21.24
CA VAL A 248 14.73 -0.91 -20.50
C VAL A 248 13.96 0.24 -21.14
N PRO A 249 12.86 -0.04 -21.88
CA PRO A 249 12.08 0.99 -22.54
C PRO A 249 11.31 1.86 -21.53
N GLU A 250 10.78 2.98 -22.01
CA GLU A 250 10.07 3.97 -21.17
C GLU A 250 8.93 3.37 -20.34
N GLU A 251 8.17 2.45 -20.92
CA GLU A 251 6.94 1.88 -20.33
C GLU A 251 7.16 0.58 -19.54
N MET A 252 8.39 0.06 -19.45
CA MET A 252 8.67 -1.21 -18.79
C MET A 252 9.53 -1.03 -17.55
N THR A 253 9.25 -1.85 -16.53
CA THR A 253 10.13 -1.97 -15.36
C THR A 253 11.34 -2.86 -15.67
N ILE A 254 12.40 -2.75 -14.88
CA ILE A 254 13.58 -3.63 -14.95
C ILE A 254 13.15 -5.09 -14.82
N LEU A 255 12.27 -5.39 -13.85
CA LEU A 255 11.75 -6.74 -13.62
C LEU A 255 11.07 -7.31 -14.86
N GLN A 256 10.20 -6.53 -15.51
CA GLN A 256 9.52 -6.98 -16.74
C GLN A 256 10.50 -7.29 -17.88
N VAL A 257 11.55 -6.49 -18.03
CA VAL A 257 12.59 -6.74 -19.04
C VAL A 257 13.33 -8.05 -18.74
N ILE A 258 13.69 -8.29 -17.48
CA ILE A 258 14.35 -9.53 -17.05
C ILE A 258 13.45 -10.74 -17.27
N GLU A 259 12.18 -10.67 -16.93
CA GLU A 259 11.21 -11.77 -17.08
C GLU A 259 10.94 -12.07 -18.56
N ASN A 260 10.67 -11.05 -19.38
CA ASN A 260 10.37 -11.21 -20.80
C ASN A 260 11.54 -11.86 -21.57
N ASN A 261 12.76 -11.55 -21.17
CA ASN A 261 13.97 -12.10 -21.78
C ASN A 261 14.45 -13.40 -21.09
N LYS A 262 13.79 -13.84 -20.00
CA LYS A 262 14.25 -14.96 -19.17
C LYS A 262 15.74 -14.80 -18.79
N ALA A 263 16.13 -13.57 -18.47
CA ALA A 263 17.53 -13.19 -18.35
C ALA A 263 18.15 -13.62 -17.01
N ALA A 264 17.39 -13.59 -15.94
CA ALA A 264 17.75 -14.04 -14.60
C ALA A 264 16.50 -14.51 -13.84
N LYS A 265 16.69 -15.31 -12.79
CA LYS A 265 15.63 -15.67 -11.84
C LYS A 265 15.66 -14.67 -10.70
N VAL A 266 14.61 -13.89 -10.55
CA VAL A 266 14.43 -12.93 -9.47
C VAL A 266 13.21 -13.29 -8.65
N GLU A 267 13.33 -13.29 -7.33
CA GLU A 267 12.19 -13.40 -6.44
C GLU A 267 11.46 -12.07 -6.39
N CYS A 268 10.15 -12.08 -6.63
CA CYS A 268 9.33 -10.90 -6.54
C CYS A 268 7.91 -11.27 -6.11
N LEU A 269 7.45 -10.73 -5.00
CA LEU A 269 6.10 -10.97 -4.47
C LEU A 269 5.13 -9.85 -4.89
N CYS A 270 5.18 -8.67 -4.29
CA CYS A 270 4.13 -7.65 -4.44
C CYS A 270 4.11 -6.94 -5.79
N ARG A 271 5.24 -6.76 -6.45
CA ARG A 271 5.42 -5.96 -7.70
C ARG A 271 5.01 -4.48 -7.58
N GLU A 272 4.91 -3.97 -6.34
CA GLU A 272 4.45 -2.60 -6.01
C GLU A 272 5.43 -1.84 -5.12
N GLY A 273 6.66 -2.34 -4.96
CA GLY A 273 7.70 -1.61 -4.21
C GLY A 273 7.51 -1.57 -2.69
N VAL A 274 6.76 -2.52 -2.10
CA VAL A 274 6.47 -2.53 -0.65
C VAL A 274 7.06 -3.74 0.09
N CYS A 275 7.50 -4.80 -0.61
CA CYS A 275 7.89 -6.04 0.08
C CYS A 275 9.39 -6.30 0.15
N GLY A 276 10.21 -5.58 -0.60
CA GLY A 276 11.66 -5.79 -0.61
C GLY A 276 12.16 -7.05 -1.34
N THR A 277 11.29 -8.01 -1.73
CA THR A 277 11.74 -9.31 -2.25
C THR A 277 12.50 -9.24 -3.58
N CYS A 278 12.33 -8.18 -4.34
CA CYS A 278 13.06 -7.93 -5.59
C CYS A 278 14.25 -6.98 -5.41
N GLU A 279 14.71 -6.80 -4.18
CA GLU A 279 15.90 -6.00 -3.90
C GLU A 279 17.12 -6.55 -4.64
N THR A 280 17.83 -5.66 -5.30
CA THR A 280 18.99 -5.99 -6.13
C THR A 280 20.07 -4.95 -5.92
N ALA A 281 21.32 -5.41 -5.70
CA ALA A 281 22.47 -4.54 -5.49
C ALA A 281 22.83 -3.77 -6.77
N ILE A 282 23.15 -2.49 -6.60
CA ILE A 282 23.65 -1.60 -7.65
C ILE A 282 25.18 -1.65 -7.64
N LEU A 283 25.77 -1.95 -8.80
CA LEU A 283 27.22 -1.98 -8.96
C LEU A 283 27.75 -0.73 -9.68
N GLU A 284 26.93 -0.15 -10.59
CA GLU A 284 27.26 1.08 -11.31
C GLU A 284 25.97 1.83 -11.69
N GLY A 285 26.00 3.14 -11.62
CA GLY A 285 24.85 4.01 -11.89
C GLY A 285 24.09 4.41 -10.65
N GLU A 286 22.99 5.13 -10.83
CA GLU A 286 22.12 5.58 -9.74
C GLU A 286 20.67 5.19 -10.00
N ALA A 287 19.99 4.74 -8.94
CA ALA A 287 18.57 4.42 -8.99
C ALA A 287 17.70 5.67 -8.77
N ASP A 288 16.65 5.78 -9.56
CA ASP A 288 15.46 6.59 -9.28
C ASP A 288 14.51 5.71 -8.45
N HIS A 289 14.61 5.83 -7.12
CA HIS A 289 13.81 5.06 -6.19
C HIS A 289 12.35 5.49 -6.23
N ARG A 290 11.45 4.53 -6.42
CA ARG A 290 9.99 4.73 -6.46
C ARG A 290 9.25 3.81 -5.49
N ASP A 291 9.98 3.10 -4.68
CA ASP A 291 9.46 2.19 -3.66
C ASP A 291 9.05 2.94 -2.38
N GLN A 292 8.34 2.23 -1.51
CA GLN A 292 7.99 2.66 -0.15
C GLN A 292 8.72 1.81 0.91
N TYR A 293 9.66 0.98 0.47
CA TYR A 293 10.34 0.01 1.31
C TYR A 293 11.58 0.59 1.99
N PHE A 294 12.41 1.31 1.23
CA PHE A 294 13.64 1.90 1.74
C PHE A 294 13.39 3.23 2.46
N SER A 295 14.12 3.43 3.56
CA SER A 295 14.25 4.74 4.20
C SER A 295 14.97 5.74 3.29
N ASP A 296 14.89 7.02 3.62
CA ASP A 296 15.59 8.06 2.86
C ASP A 296 17.12 7.89 2.91
N GLU A 297 17.66 7.38 4.02
CA GLU A 297 19.09 7.07 4.18
C GLU A 297 19.51 5.90 3.28
N GLU A 298 18.71 4.84 3.23
CA GLU A 298 18.95 3.68 2.36
C GLU A 298 18.87 4.08 0.88
N ARG A 299 17.87 4.87 0.48
CA ARG A 299 17.78 5.42 -0.88
C ARG A 299 18.98 6.30 -1.23
N ALA A 300 19.43 7.15 -0.31
CA ALA A 300 20.58 8.02 -0.51
C ALA A 300 21.89 7.22 -0.64
N SER A 301 21.98 6.05 -0.02
CA SER A 301 23.17 5.19 -0.09
C SER A 301 23.41 4.61 -1.48
N GLN A 302 22.38 4.48 -2.31
CA GLN A 302 22.42 3.91 -3.66
C GLN A 302 23.06 2.51 -3.76
N GLN A 303 22.97 1.71 -2.66
CA GLN A 303 23.57 0.38 -2.62
C GLN A 303 22.72 -0.69 -3.29
N SER A 304 21.41 -0.55 -3.21
CA SER A 304 20.44 -1.48 -3.81
C SER A 304 19.18 -0.75 -4.27
N MET A 305 18.34 -1.44 -5.02
CA MET A 305 17.07 -0.93 -5.50
C MET A 305 16.01 -2.02 -5.62
N LEU A 306 14.73 -1.65 -5.62
CA LEU A 306 13.64 -2.57 -5.96
C LEU A 306 13.35 -2.51 -7.46
N ILE A 307 13.73 -3.56 -8.18
CA ILE A 307 13.64 -3.60 -9.66
C ILE A 307 12.22 -3.73 -10.21
N CYS A 308 11.22 -3.97 -9.36
CA CYS A 308 9.81 -4.03 -9.79
C CYS A 308 9.18 -2.65 -10.05
N CYS A 309 9.80 -1.57 -9.57
CA CYS A 309 9.23 -0.21 -9.63
C CYS A 309 10.25 0.88 -9.91
N SER A 310 11.45 0.78 -9.35
CA SER A 310 12.49 1.80 -9.50
C SER A 310 13.18 1.73 -10.87
N ARG A 311 13.77 2.84 -11.32
CA ARG A 311 14.43 2.99 -12.63
C ARG A 311 15.84 3.53 -12.46
N ALA A 312 16.57 3.72 -13.57
CA ALA A 312 17.84 4.45 -13.55
C ALA A 312 17.62 5.97 -13.66
N LYS A 313 18.40 6.77 -12.93
CA LYS A 313 18.48 8.22 -13.13
C LYS A 313 19.27 8.59 -14.39
N GLY A 314 20.19 7.73 -14.82
CA GLY A 314 21.06 7.94 -15.98
C GLY A 314 20.74 7.01 -17.14
N LYS A 315 21.66 6.95 -18.11
CA LYS A 315 21.50 6.14 -19.33
C LYS A 315 21.98 4.70 -19.18
N ARG A 316 22.63 4.35 -18.08
CA ARG A 316 23.20 3.02 -17.81
C ARG A 316 23.07 2.66 -16.33
N LEU A 317 22.75 1.40 -16.07
CA LEU A 317 22.67 0.82 -14.73
C LEU A 317 23.24 -0.59 -14.76
N VAL A 318 24.11 -0.92 -13.81
CA VAL A 318 24.69 -2.26 -13.66
C VAL A 318 24.20 -2.86 -12.34
N LEU A 319 23.55 -4.01 -12.41
CA LEU A 319 22.99 -4.73 -11.28
C LEU A 319 23.70 -6.06 -11.05
N ASP A 320 23.80 -6.49 -9.80
CA ASP A 320 24.37 -7.79 -9.40
C ASP A 320 23.38 -8.96 -9.66
N LEU A 321 23.16 -9.23 -10.95
CA LEU A 321 22.31 -10.31 -11.46
C LEU A 321 23.01 -11.15 -12.53
#